data_fa50a95fa403be0a624fdf0f9916a8d0
#
_entry.id   fa50a95fa403be0a624fdf0f9916a8d0
#
_cell.length_a   1.000
_cell.length_b   1.000
_cell.length_c   1.000
_cell.angle_alpha   90.00
_cell.angle_beta   90.00
_cell.angle_gamma   90.00
#
_symmetry.space_group_name_H-M   'P 1'
#
loop_
_entity.id
_entity.type
_entity.pdbx_description
1 polymer ?
#
loop_
_entity_poly.entity_id
_entity_poly.type
_entity_poly.pdbx_seq_one_letter_code
_entity_poly.pdbx_strand_id
1 'polypeptide(L)'
;MKTISFLSKVLTLLAVFGMLGISSFASAHEGDCPYCKMKLVQNTKEQDNEVVLKAGNKRIEYRCMYCVIKDQGRYKGDLVVYAPSEKVGEPVVLKRTAGKWTAPEGTVFLNTFKAHADCAALSRAFSSKAAFDKYVHAKGQHEAKALTLEQFLAAVTKPSN
;
A
#
# COMPACT_ATOMS: atom_id res chain seq x y z
N MET A 1 -55.89 -36.99 3.50
CA MET A 1 -54.45 -37.15 3.69
C MET A 1 -53.66 -36.81 2.43
N LYS A 2 -53.67 -35.54 1.96
CA LYS A 2 -52.91 -35.09 0.77
C LYS A 2 -52.14 -33.75 0.95
N THR A 3 -52.05 -33.21 2.17
CA THR A 3 -51.44 -31.90 2.45
C THR A 3 -49.97 -31.93 2.91
N ILE A 4 -49.41 -33.09 3.24
CA ILE A 4 -48.07 -33.19 3.75
C ILE A 4 -46.98 -33.24 2.64
N SER A 5 -47.40 -33.64 1.42
CA SER A 5 -46.43 -33.75 0.29
C SER A 5 -46.03 -32.42 -0.34
N PHE A 6 -46.77 -31.33 -0.12
CA PHE A 6 -46.47 -30.05 -0.72
C PHE A 6 -45.43 -29.23 0.07
N LEU A 7 -45.46 -29.32 1.39
CA LEU A 7 -44.48 -28.63 2.26
C LEU A 7 -43.07 -29.18 2.10
N SER A 8 -42.92 -30.46 1.87
CA SER A 8 -41.61 -31.11 1.72
C SER A 8 -40.89 -30.65 0.43
N LYS A 9 -41.62 -30.41 -0.64
CA LYS A 9 -41.01 -29.97 -1.91
C LYS A 9 -40.62 -28.48 -1.94
N VAL A 10 -41.30 -27.64 -1.15
CA VAL A 10 -40.97 -26.22 -1.04
C VAL A 10 -39.71 -26.02 -0.17
N LEU A 11 -39.56 -26.85 0.86
CA LEU A 11 -38.38 -26.76 1.76
C LEU A 11 -37.09 -27.18 1.04
N THR A 12 -37.18 -28.15 0.12
CA THR A 12 -35.99 -28.63 -0.64
C THR A 12 -35.55 -27.58 -1.71
N LEU A 13 -36.47 -26.81 -2.23
CA LEU A 13 -36.12 -25.77 -3.22
C LEU A 13 -35.41 -24.55 -2.59
N LEU A 14 -35.73 -24.21 -1.34
CA LEU A 14 -35.11 -23.14 -0.59
C LEU A 14 -33.67 -23.48 -0.14
N ALA A 15 -33.37 -24.77 0.08
CA ALA A 15 -32.03 -25.21 0.48
C ALA A 15 -31.01 -25.19 -0.68
N VAL A 16 -31.47 -25.29 -1.92
CA VAL A 16 -30.55 -25.28 -3.09
C VAL A 16 -30.17 -23.86 -3.51
N PHE A 17 -30.99 -22.84 -3.22
CA PHE A 17 -30.69 -21.45 -3.52
C PHE A 17 -29.75 -20.77 -2.51
N GLY A 18 -29.56 -21.36 -1.35
CA GLY A 18 -28.69 -20.81 -0.28
C GLY A 18 -27.20 -21.12 -0.45
N MET A 19 -26.78 -21.94 -1.42
CA MET A 19 -25.38 -22.32 -1.64
C MET A 19 -24.73 -21.67 -2.88
N LEU A 20 -25.34 -20.69 -3.48
CA LEU A 20 -24.63 -19.79 -4.38
C LEU A 20 -23.79 -18.85 -3.51
N GLY A 21 -22.75 -19.45 -2.93
CA GLY A 21 -21.73 -18.78 -2.12
C GLY A 21 -21.23 -17.59 -2.89
N ILE A 22 -21.29 -16.46 -2.26
CA ILE A 22 -20.62 -15.22 -2.65
C ILE A 22 -19.13 -15.59 -2.70
N SER A 23 -18.67 -16.08 -3.84
CA SER A 23 -17.26 -16.12 -4.18
C SER A 23 -16.86 -14.64 -4.31
N SER A 24 -16.44 -14.05 -3.20
CA SER A 24 -15.69 -12.81 -3.22
C SER A 24 -14.43 -13.11 -4.00
N PHE A 25 -14.49 -12.92 -5.32
CA PHE A 25 -13.28 -12.83 -6.12
C PHE A 25 -12.53 -11.62 -5.58
N ALA A 26 -11.57 -11.88 -4.71
CA ALA A 26 -10.51 -10.93 -4.45
C ALA A 26 -9.81 -10.74 -5.80
N SER A 27 -10.23 -9.70 -6.53
CA SER A 27 -9.59 -9.31 -7.78
C SER A 27 -8.19 -8.86 -7.40
N ALA A 28 -7.22 -9.71 -7.62
CA ALA A 28 -5.82 -9.31 -7.57
C ALA A 28 -5.66 -8.29 -8.72
N HIS A 29 -5.57 -7.01 -8.37
CA HIS A 29 -5.25 -5.98 -9.33
C HIS A 29 -3.77 -6.15 -9.73
N GLU A 30 -3.52 -6.86 -10.81
CA GLU A 30 -2.23 -6.80 -11.48
C GLU A 30 -2.19 -5.54 -12.32
N GLY A 31 -1.53 -4.52 -11.82
CA GLY A 31 -1.28 -3.28 -12.54
C GLY A 31 0.21 -2.96 -12.59
N ASP A 32 0.59 -2.06 -13.47
CA ASP A 32 1.95 -1.54 -13.49
C ASP A 32 2.04 -0.25 -12.66
N CYS A 33 3.10 -0.12 -11.88
CA CYS A 33 3.39 1.12 -11.17
C CYS A 33 3.46 2.30 -12.17
N PRO A 34 2.71 3.39 -11.97
CA PRO A 34 2.66 4.49 -12.92
C PRO A 34 4.01 5.14 -13.20
N TYR A 35 4.92 5.11 -12.23
CA TYR A 35 6.25 5.68 -12.34
C TYR A 35 7.27 4.69 -12.93
N CYS A 36 7.55 3.60 -12.23
CA CYS A 36 8.65 2.68 -12.61
C CYS A 36 8.22 1.56 -13.57
N LYS A 37 6.94 1.42 -13.88
CA LYS A 37 6.37 0.40 -14.78
C LYS A 37 6.58 -1.05 -14.34
N MET A 38 7.05 -1.26 -13.12
CA MET A 38 7.14 -2.62 -12.56
C MET A 38 5.78 -3.05 -12.05
N LYS A 39 5.50 -4.34 -12.16
CA LYS A 39 4.23 -4.91 -11.71
C LYS A 39 3.99 -4.68 -10.23
N LEU A 40 2.74 -4.32 -9.94
CA LEU A 40 2.17 -4.31 -8.61
C LEU A 40 1.51 -5.67 -8.41
N VAL A 41 1.94 -6.40 -7.42
CA VAL A 41 1.37 -7.71 -7.07
C VAL A 41 0.68 -7.55 -5.72
N GLN A 42 -0.63 -7.78 -5.59
CA GLN A 42 -1.39 -7.65 -4.35
C GLN A 42 -1.55 -9.01 -3.65
N ASN A 43 -1.62 -9.01 -2.32
CA ASN A 43 -1.89 -10.18 -1.49
C ASN A 43 -0.78 -11.25 -1.43
N THR A 44 0.46 -10.87 -1.65
CA THR A 44 1.62 -11.74 -1.36
C THR A 44 2.40 -11.18 -0.15
N LYS A 45 3.29 -11.98 0.43
CA LYS A 45 4.17 -11.53 1.52
C LYS A 45 5.14 -10.42 1.08
N GLU A 46 5.39 -10.32 -0.21
CA GLU A 46 6.24 -9.31 -0.82
C GLU A 46 5.52 -7.98 -1.01
N GLN A 47 4.18 -7.95 -0.84
CA GLN A 47 3.31 -6.80 -1.13
C GLN A 47 3.06 -5.87 0.03
N ASP A 48 3.68 -6.07 1.14
CA ASP A 48 3.57 -5.16 2.28
C ASP A 48 4.12 -3.76 1.99
N ASN A 49 4.50 -3.50 0.73
CA ASN A 49 5.12 -2.25 0.28
C ASN A 49 4.30 -1.42 -0.70
N GLU A 50 3.16 -1.94 -1.15
CA GLU A 50 2.29 -1.19 -2.04
C GLU A 50 1.80 0.10 -1.38
N VAL A 51 2.00 1.21 -2.08
CA VAL A 51 1.61 2.53 -1.62
C VAL A 51 0.40 3.01 -2.39
N VAL A 52 -0.66 3.38 -1.68
CA VAL A 52 -1.88 3.92 -2.29
C VAL A 52 -1.86 5.44 -2.22
N LEU A 53 -1.97 6.09 -3.38
CA LEU A 53 -2.19 7.53 -3.51
C LEU A 53 -3.66 7.81 -3.80
N LYS A 54 -4.25 8.74 -3.07
CA LYS A 54 -5.54 9.35 -3.38
C LYS A 54 -5.34 10.79 -3.86
N ALA A 55 -5.87 11.10 -5.05
CA ALA A 55 -5.89 12.42 -5.66
C ALA A 55 -7.35 12.75 -6.05
N GLY A 56 -8.07 13.50 -5.21
CA GLY A 56 -9.52 13.64 -5.30
C GLY A 56 -10.21 12.27 -5.23
N ASN A 57 -11.02 11.93 -6.24
CA ASN A 57 -11.73 10.64 -6.32
C ASN A 57 -10.89 9.51 -6.93
N LYS A 58 -9.64 9.78 -7.35
CA LYS A 58 -8.78 8.77 -7.96
C LYS A 58 -7.99 8.03 -6.89
N ARG A 59 -7.97 6.70 -6.98
CA ARG A 59 -7.08 5.81 -6.26
C ARG A 59 -6.01 5.30 -7.24
N ILE A 60 -4.76 5.49 -6.92
CA ILE A 60 -3.61 5.10 -7.73
C ILE A 60 -2.66 4.29 -6.85
N GLU A 61 -2.16 3.20 -7.36
CA GLU A 61 -1.28 2.29 -6.64
C GLU A 61 0.15 2.43 -7.16
N TYR A 62 1.10 2.52 -6.24
CA TYR A 62 2.52 2.63 -6.51
C TYR A 62 3.30 1.52 -5.83
N ARG A 63 4.41 1.13 -6.41
CA ARG A 63 5.26 0.08 -5.87
C ARG A 63 5.95 0.47 -4.56
N CYS A 64 6.27 1.75 -4.37
CA CYS A 64 6.95 2.24 -3.16
C CYS A 64 6.81 3.75 -2.99
N MET A 65 7.25 4.26 -1.84
CA MET A 65 7.21 5.69 -1.51
C MET A 65 8.05 6.56 -2.47
N TYR A 66 9.20 6.06 -2.92
CA TYR A 66 10.00 6.78 -3.93
C TYR A 66 9.21 7.05 -5.20
N CYS A 67 8.50 6.05 -5.72
CA CYS A 67 7.71 6.19 -6.94
C CYS A 67 6.61 7.25 -6.80
N VAL A 68 5.94 7.30 -5.65
CA VAL A 68 4.92 8.33 -5.35
C VAL A 68 5.55 9.73 -5.38
N ILE A 69 6.66 9.92 -4.67
CA ILE A 69 7.29 11.24 -4.56
C ILE A 69 7.85 11.71 -5.89
N LYS A 70 8.44 10.82 -6.69
CA LYS A 70 8.93 11.17 -8.04
C LYS A 70 7.79 11.53 -8.99
N ASP A 71 6.63 10.87 -8.88
CA ASP A 71 5.49 11.09 -9.79
C ASP A 71 4.48 12.13 -9.29
N GLN A 72 4.69 12.68 -8.09
CA GLN A 72 3.74 13.59 -7.43
C GLN A 72 3.35 14.83 -8.26
N GLY A 73 4.24 15.30 -9.13
CA GLY A 73 4.02 16.46 -10.01
C GLY A 73 2.91 16.21 -11.05
N ARG A 74 2.57 14.96 -11.32
CA ARG A 74 1.48 14.58 -12.23
C ARG A 74 0.11 14.99 -11.69
N TYR A 75 -0.03 15.14 -10.36
CA TYR A 75 -1.30 15.36 -9.69
C TYR A 75 -1.39 16.77 -9.14
N LYS A 76 -2.44 17.50 -9.56
CA LYS A 76 -2.76 18.83 -9.01
C LYS A 76 -3.55 18.67 -7.70
N GLY A 77 -3.45 19.70 -6.84
CA GLY A 77 -4.22 19.76 -5.59
C GLY A 77 -3.66 18.88 -4.48
N ASP A 78 -4.51 18.61 -3.51
CA ASP A 78 -4.16 17.86 -2.30
C ASP A 78 -4.08 16.36 -2.57
N LEU A 79 -3.14 15.72 -1.89
CA LEU A 79 -2.92 14.27 -2.00
C LEU A 79 -2.97 13.62 -0.63
N VAL A 80 -3.45 12.39 -0.58
CA VAL A 80 -3.34 11.53 0.60
C VAL A 80 -2.64 10.24 0.18
N VAL A 81 -1.60 9.86 0.91
CA VAL A 81 -0.81 8.66 0.64
C VAL A 81 -0.92 7.72 1.82
N TYR A 82 -1.30 6.49 1.55
CA TYR A 82 -1.33 5.39 2.51
C TYR A 82 -0.10 4.51 2.24
N ALA A 83 0.92 4.68 3.03
CA ALA A 83 2.14 3.88 2.95
C ALA A 83 2.04 2.71 3.92
N PRO A 84 2.23 1.46 3.48
CA PRO A 84 2.29 0.32 4.39
C PRO A 84 3.33 0.57 5.48
N SER A 85 2.92 0.32 6.73
CA SER A 85 3.81 0.39 7.88
C SER A 85 4.35 -1.01 8.23
N GLU A 86 5.03 -1.12 9.37
CA GLU A 86 5.40 -2.40 9.97
C GLU A 86 4.20 -3.19 10.50
N LYS A 87 3.03 -2.54 10.62
CA LYS A 87 1.80 -3.16 11.09
C LYS A 87 0.83 -3.38 9.94
N VAL A 88 0.44 -4.62 9.74
CA VAL A 88 -0.52 -4.98 8.71
C VAL A 88 -1.85 -4.28 8.96
N GLY A 89 -2.41 -3.61 7.95
CA GLY A 89 -3.69 -2.90 8.02
C GLY A 89 -3.62 -1.51 8.66
N GLU A 90 -2.49 -1.09 9.22
CA GLU A 90 -2.30 0.24 9.81
C GLU A 90 -1.26 1.05 9.01
N PRO A 91 -1.65 1.68 7.88
CA PRO A 91 -0.70 2.42 7.06
C PRO A 91 -0.27 3.73 7.74
N VAL A 92 0.94 4.17 7.45
CA VAL A 92 1.35 5.56 7.69
C VAL A 92 0.63 6.44 6.67
N VAL A 93 -0.12 7.43 7.14
CA VAL A 93 -0.88 8.33 6.27
C VAL A 93 -0.14 9.65 6.11
N LEU A 94 0.36 9.90 4.90
CA LEU A 94 0.94 11.19 4.54
C LEU A 94 -0.09 12.04 3.82
N LYS A 95 0.02 13.36 3.98
CA LYS A 95 -0.82 14.32 3.26
C LYS A 95 0.05 15.38 2.58
N ARG A 96 -0.35 15.77 1.38
CA ARG A 96 0.18 16.97 0.71
C ARG A 96 -0.95 17.97 0.58
N THR A 97 -0.85 19.09 1.29
CA THR A 97 -1.84 20.16 1.27
C THR A 97 -1.16 21.45 0.85
N ALA A 98 -1.71 22.12 -0.15
CA ALA A 98 -1.10 23.33 -0.75
C ALA A 98 0.39 23.12 -1.11
N GLY A 99 0.73 21.93 -1.61
CA GLY A 99 2.10 21.56 -2.01
C GLY A 99 3.02 21.11 -0.86
N LYS A 100 2.62 21.26 0.40
CA LYS A 100 3.41 20.89 1.57
C LYS A 100 3.04 19.49 2.08
N TRP A 101 4.05 18.64 2.24
CA TRP A 101 3.90 17.31 2.81
C TRP A 101 3.90 17.32 4.34
N THR A 102 3.07 16.46 4.91
CA THR A 102 3.02 16.17 6.35
C THR A 102 2.89 14.67 6.58
N ALA A 103 3.38 14.19 7.71
CA ALA A 103 3.23 12.82 8.19
C ALA A 103 2.85 12.83 9.68
N PRO A 104 2.33 11.73 10.24
CA PRO A 104 2.14 11.59 11.67
C PRO A 104 3.46 11.80 12.43
N GLU A 105 3.34 12.29 13.66
CA GLU A 105 4.50 12.45 14.55
C GLU A 105 5.21 11.11 14.78
N GLY A 106 6.54 11.12 14.85
CA GLY A 106 7.35 9.93 15.03
C GLY A 106 7.60 9.11 13.76
N THR A 107 6.92 9.43 12.65
CA THR A 107 7.15 8.75 11.37
C THR A 107 8.58 8.94 10.89
N VAL A 108 9.20 7.82 10.47
CA VAL A 108 10.53 7.83 9.84
C VAL A 108 10.51 7.05 8.53
N PHE A 109 11.50 7.29 7.69
CA PHE A 109 11.59 6.74 6.34
C PHE A 109 12.92 6.04 6.12
N LEU A 110 12.86 4.96 5.35
CA LEU A 110 14.01 4.31 4.72
C LEU A 110 14.08 4.75 3.25
N ASN A 111 15.28 5.08 2.78
CA ASN A 111 15.54 5.30 1.35
C ASN A 111 17.00 4.98 1.03
N THR A 112 17.27 3.72 0.79
CA THR A 112 18.62 3.21 0.48
C THR A 112 18.68 2.46 -0.85
N PHE A 113 17.63 2.53 -1.65
CA PHE A 113 17.58 1.72 -2.87
C PHE A 113 18.60 2.20 -3.92
N LYS A 114 19.19 1.23 -4.60
CA LYS A 114 20.16 1.43 -5.67
C LYS A 114 19.59 1.07 -7.04
N ALA A 115 18.56 0.22 -7.08
CA ALA A 115 17.90 -0.23 -8.30
C ALA A 115 16.37 -0.33 -8.10
N HIS A 116 15.61 -0.13 -9.17
CA HIS A 116 14.14 -0.17 -9.11
C HIS A 116 13.59 -1.53 -8.68
N ALA A 117 14.29 -2.62 -8.96
CA ALA A 117 13.88 -3.96 -8.53
C ALA A 117 13.66 -4.04 -7.00
N ASP A 118 14.50 -3.32 -6.24
CA ASP A 118 14.55 -3.37 -4.80
C ASP A 118 13.78 -2.22 -4.12
N CYS A 119 13.20 -1.31 -4.90
CA CYS A 119 12.63 -0.07 -4.37
C CYS A 119 11.55 -0.31 -3.29
N ALA A 120 10.79 -1.39 -3.42
CA ALA A 120 9.74 -1.72 -2.45
C ALA A 120 10.30 -2.07 -1.06
N ALA A 121 11.46 -2.71 -1.00
CA ALA A 121 12.12 -3.07 0.26
C ALA A 121 12.98 -1.93 0.84
N LEU A 122 13.44 -1.02 -0.03
CA LEU A 122 14.46 -0.03 0.31
C LEU A 122 13.92 1.41 0.37
N SER A 123 12.64 1.62 0.07
CA SER A 123 11.97 2.93 0.19
C SER A 123 10.61 2.75 0.88
N ARG A 124 10.59 2.90 2.20
CA ARG A 124 9.45 2.58 3.07
C ARG A 124 9.20 3.67 4.12
N ALA A 125 7.96 3.68 4.65
CA ALA A 125 7.59 4.44 5.84
C ALA A 125 7.46 3.50 7.04
N PHE A 126 7.73 4.02 8.24
CA PHE A 126 7.55 3.34 9.52
C PHE A 126 6.83 4.27 10.50
N SER A 127 5.97 3.70 11.34
CA SER A 127 5.22 4.49 12.33
C SER A 127 6.11 5.07 13.44
N SER A 128 7.31 4.53 13.62
CA SER A 128 8.25 4.97 14.64
C SER A 128 9.70 4.57 14.31
N LYS A 129 10.66 5.24 14.98
CA LYS A 129 12.07 4.86 14.90
C LYS A 129 12.33 3.43 15.41
N ALA A 130 11.63 3.00 16.46
CA ALA A 130 11.79 1.65 16.98
C ALA A 130 11.38 0.57 15.96
N ALA A 131 10.30 0.81 15.21
CA ALA A 131 9.88 -0.07 14.14
C ALA A 131 10.89 -0.10 12.97
N PHE A 132 11.43 1.05 12.61
CA PHE A 132 12.51 1.17 11.64
C PHE A 132 13.74 0.35 12.07
N ASP A 133 14.21 0.55 13.30
CA ASP A 133 15.41 -0.12 13.83
C ASP A 133 15.24 -1.66 13.81
N LYS A 134 14.05 -2.14 14.21
CA LYS A 134 13.71 -3.56 14.15
C LYS A 134 13.74 -4.10 12.70
N TYR A 135 13.22 -3.34 11.75
CA TYR A 135 13.19 -3.73 10.35
C TYR A 135 14.59 -3.82 9.74
N VAL A 136 15.40 -2.77 9.90
CA VAL A 136 16.75 -2.72 9.30
C VAL A 136 17.67 -3.76 9.92
N HIS A 137 17.52 -4.04 11.21
CA HIS A 137 18.23 -5.13 11.87
C HIS A 137 17.83 -6.49 11.28
N ALA A 138 16.53 -6.77 11.16
CA ALA A 138 16.03 -8.04 10.61
C ALA A 138 16.42 -8.25 9.14
N LYS A 139 16.65 -7.17 8.38
CA LYS A 139 17.07 -7.22 6.97
C LYS A 139 18.57 -7.10 6.76
N GLY A 140 19.37 -7.05 7.81
CA GLY A 140 20.84 -6.87 7.74
C GLY A 140 21.28 -5.52 7.17
N GLN A 141 20.41 -4.49 7.24
CA GLN A 141 20.65 -3.15 6.72
C GLN A 141 21.17 -2.21 7.81
N HIS A 142 22.16 -2.64 8.57
CA HIS A 142 22.64 -1.96 9.79
C HIS A 142 23.17 -0.55 9.55
N GLU A 143 23.60 -0.22 8.32
CA GLU A 143 24.09 1.12 7.98
C GLU A 143 22.97 2.08 7.55
N ALA A 144 21.74 1.58 7.40
CA ALA A 144 20.62 2.41 7.00
C ALA A 144 20.28 3.44 8.08
N LYS A 145 19.99 4.67 7.65
CA LYS A 145 19.63 5.77 8.55
C LYS A 145 18.15 6.04 8.48
N ALA A 146 17.52 6.23 9.64
CA ALA A 146 16.15 6.73 9.71
C ALA A 146 16.13 8.18 9.25
N LEU A 147 15.32 8.47 8.24
CA LEU A 147 15.14 9.81 7.70
C LEU A 147 13.86 10.44 8.23
N THR A 148 13.88 11.73 8.52
CA THR A 148 12.66 12.53 8.68
C THR A 148 11.94 12.66 7.34
N LEU A 149 10.68 13.10 7.34
CA LEU A 149 9.95 13.37 6.10
C LEU A 149 10.72 14.34 5.19
N GLU A 150 11.22 15.43 5.73
CA GLU A 150 11.98 16.44 4.98
C GLU A 150 13.26 15.84 4.35
N GLN A 151 14.03 15.09 5.12
CA GLN A 151 15.23 14.40 4.65
C GLN A 151 14.90 13.38 3.55
N PHE A 152 13.80 12.62 3.72
CA PHE A 152 13.34 11.67 2.72
C PHE A 152 12.95 12.38 1.42
N LEU A 153 12.14 13.44 1.48
CA LEU A 153 11.75 14.22 0.31
C LEU A 153 12.98 14.79 -0.40
N ALA A 154 13.92 15.39 0.34
CA ALA A 154 15.16 15.92 -0.23
C ALA A 154 16.00 14.82 -0.91
N ALA A 155 16.12 13.63 -0.30
CA ALA A 155 16.88 12.52 -0.87
C ALA A 155 16.25 12.00 -2.16
N VAL A 156 14.90 11.92 -2.22
CA VAL A 156 14.18 11.43 -3.41
C VAL A 156 14.16 12.46 -4.54
N THR A 157 14.07 13.75 -4.24
CA THR A 157 13.96 14.79 -5.28
C THR A 157 15.30 15.17 -5.91
N LYS A 158 16.42 14.88 -5.28
CA LYS A 158 17.74 15.12 -5.88
C LYS A 158 17.86 14.43 -7.25
N PRO A 159 18.44 15.09 -8.26
CA PRO A 159 18.79 14.42 -9.51
C PRO A 159 19.70 13.24 -9.21
N SER A 160 19.42 12.11 -9.84
CA SER A 160 20.39 10.99 -9.88
C SER A 160 21.54 11.44 -10.78
N ASN A 161 22.71 11.67 -10.21
CA ASN A 161 23.92 11.87 -10.98
C ASN A 161 24.29 10.58 -11.72
#